data_67b771fee3af803d8676df749d821c64
#
_entry.id   67b771fee3af803d8676df749d821c64
#
_cell.length_a   1.000
_cell.length_b   1.000
_cell.length_c   1.000
_cell.angle_alpha   90.00
_cell.angle_beta   90.00
_cell.angle_gamma   90.00
#
_symmetry.space_group_name_H-M   'P 1'
#
loop_
_entity.id
_entity.type
_entity.pdbx_description
1 polymer ?
#
loop_
_entity_poly.entity_id
_entity_poly.type
_entity_poly.pdbx_seq_one_letter_code
_entity_poly.pdbx_strand_id
1 'polypeptide(L)'
;QLNLLYLIHQYYEIKAGHLPAAPLVSIFGAKAAPAYTIAKDIIHALLTLSKVIAADPEVSKWLQVVFVENYNVTAAEKLIPACDLSEQISLASKEASGTGNMKFMLNGALTLGTMDGANVEISQQVGEENIYIFGQTSDQVIHRYAVGDYDPAQWVEGDANIRRAISFLTGPEMLAAGHAENLTRLHDELIHKDWFQTLP
;
A
#
# COMPACT_ATOMS: atom_id res chain seq x y z
N GLN A 1 1.96 -1.64 -3.32
CA GLN A 1 2.81 -2.72 -2.78
C GLN A 1 2.95 -2.60 -1.27
N LEU A 2 3.34 -1.44 -0.73
CA LEU A 2 3.48 -1.23 0.71
C LEU A 2 2.16 -1.51 1.46
N ASN A 3 1.05 -0.96 0.98
CA ASN A 3 -0.26 -1.21 1.57
C ASN A 3 -0.67 -2.68 1.54
N LEU A 4 -0.37 -3.38 0.44
CA LEU A 4 -0.63 -4.82 0.35
C LEU A 4 0.13 -5.59 1.44
N LEU A 5 1.42 -5.32 1.61
CA LEU A 5 2.25 -5.96 2.64
C LEU A 5 1.80 -5.58 4.06
N TYR A 6 1.42 -4.33 4.28
CA TYR A 6 0.86 -3.87 5.55
C TYR A 6 -0.45 -4.60 5.89
N LEU A 7 -1.37 -4.76 4.93
CA LEU A 7 -2.63 -5.47 5.15
C LEU A 7 -2.42 -6.96 5.43
N ILE A 8 -1.44 -7.59 4.80
CA ILE A 8 -1.03 -8.96 5.12
C ILE A 8 -0.46 -9.04 6.54
N HIS A 9 0.35 -8.05 6.94
CA HIS A 9 0.85 -7.96 8.31
C HIS A 9 -0.32 -7.83 9.30
N GLN A 10 -1.29 -6.95 9.06
CA GLN A 10 -2.50 -6.81 9.88
C GLN A 10 -3.32 -8.10 9.97
N TYR A 11 -3.43 -8.84 8.86
CA TYR A 11 -4.06 -10.16 8.86
C TYR A 11 -3.40 -11.09 9.91
N TYR A 12 -2.08 -11.16 9.92
CA TYR A 12 -1.34 -11.98 10.87
C TYR A 12 -1.44 -11.47 12.32
N GLU A 13 -1.42 -10.16 12.54
CA GLU A 13 -1.56 -9.58 13.88
C GLU A 13 -2.93 -9.92 14.47
N ILE A 14 -3.99 -9.82 13.68
CA ILE A 14 -5.35 -10.20 14.10
C ILE A 14 -5.41 -11.71 14.41
N LYS A 15 -4.82 -12.56 13.56
CA LYS A 15 -4.73 -14.01 13.82
C LYS A 15 -3.94 -14.35 15.08
N ALA A 16 -2.99 -13.52 15.45
CA ALA A 16 -2.23 -13.64 16.70
C ALA A 16 -2.98 -13.08 17.94
N GLY A 17 -4.17 -12.51 17.74
CA GLY A 17 -4.98 -11.91 18.81
C GLY A 17 -4.67 -10.43 19.09
N HIS A 18 -3.80 -9.80 18.31
CA HIS A 18 -3.51 -8.37 18.40
C HIS A 18 -4.56 -7.58 17.61
N LEU A 19 -5.67 -7.27 18.26
CA LEU A 19 -6.79 -6.60 17.60
C LEU A 19 -6.56 -5.09 17.49
N PRO A 20 -6.93 -4.45 16.37
CA PRO A 20 -6.92 -3.01 16.26
C PRO A 20 -7.99 -2.38 17.19
N ALA A 21 -7.80 -1.11 17.56
CA ALA A 21 -8.73 -0.38 18.41
C ALA A 21 -10.14 -0.22 17.79
N ALA A 22 -10.23 -0.25 16.48
CA ALA A 22 -11.47 -0.21 15.71
C ALA A 22 -11.30 -1.03 14.41
N PRO A 23 -12.40 -1.53 13.81
CA PRO A 23 -12.33 -2.18 12.51
C PRO A 23 -11.70 -1.28 11.44
N LEU A 24 -10.78 -1.85 10.67
CA LEU A 24 -10.09 -1.18 9.57
C LEU A 24 -10.75 -1.58 8.24
N VAL A 25 -11.15 -0.58 7.46
CA VAL A 25 -11.62 -0.75 6.08
C VAL A 25 -10.66 -0.03 5.15
N SER A 26 -9.90 -0.79 4.38
CA SER A 26 -8.95 -0.24 3.41
C SER A 26 -9.58 -0.23 2.02
N ILE A 27 -9.71 0.97 1.42
CA ILE A 27 -10.41 1.18 0.15
C ILE A 27 -9.39 1.58 -0.91
N PHE A 28 -9.33 0.81 -1.99
CA PHE A 28 -8.48 1.07 -3.14
C PHE A 28 -9.30 1.52 -4.33
N GLY A 29 -8.98 2.69 -4.89
CA GLY A 29 -9.55 3.20 -6.12
C GLY A 29 -8.44 3.48 -7.13
N ALA A 30 -8.14 2.52 -8.01
CA ALA A 30 -7.05 2.61 -8.95
C ALA A 30 -7.37 1.96 -10.30
N LYS A 31 -6.58 2.31 -11.31
CA LYS A 31 -6.61 1.71 -12.65
C LYS A 31 -5.17 1.46 -13.12
N ALA A 32 -4.96 0.31 -13.75
CA ALA A 32 -3.68 0.00 -14.38
C ALA A 32 -3.76 0.17 -15.90
N ALA A 33 -2.71 0.72 -16.52
CA ALA A 33 -2.60 0.72 -17.97
C ALA A 33 -2.56 -0.74 -18.50
N PRO A 34 -3.15 -1.02 -19.67
CA PRO A 34 -3.22 -2.39 -20.21
C PRO A 34 -1.88 -3.12 -20.30
N ALA A 35 -0.80 -2.41 -20.65
CA ALA A 35 0.54 -2.96 -20.77
C ALA A 35 1.32 -3.03 -19.45
N TYR A 36 0.82 -2.43 -18.37
CA TYR A 36 1.53 -2.37 -17.09
C TYR A 36 1.22 -3.62 -16.25
N THR A 37 1.90 -4.71 -16.58
CA THR A 37 1.64 -6.04 -16.01
C THR A 37 1.74 -6.06 -14.50
N ILE A 38 2.82 -5.52 -13.92
CA ILE A 38 3.01 -5.55 -12.47
C ILE A 38 1.93 -4.77 -11.70
N ALA A 39 1.42 -3.67 -12.23
CA ALA A 39 0.31 -2.94 -11.62
C ALA A 39 -0.98 -3.78 -11.62
N LYS A 40 -1.21 -4.58 -12.67
CA LYS A 40 -2.33 -5.53 -12.72
C LYS A 40 -2.15 -6.67 -11.73
N ASP A 41 -0.92 -7.13 -11.50
CA ASP A 41 -0.61 -8.15 -10.50
C ASP A 41 -0.85 -7.63 -9.08
N ILE A 42 -0.53 -6.37 -8.82
CA ILE A 42 -0.83 -5.71 -7.53
C ILE A 42 -2.36 -5.65 -7.30
N ILE A 43 -3.13 -5.22 -8.31
CA ILE A 43 -4.59 -5.20 -8.24
C ILE A 43 -5.13 -6.61 -8.00
N HIS A 44 -4.60 -7.61 -8.73
CA HIS A 44 -4.98 -9.01 -8.55
C HIS A 44 -4.70 -9.50 -7.14
N ALA A 45 -3.53 -9.19 -6.58
CA ALA A 45 -3.16 -9.57 -5.22
C ALA A 45 -4.07 -8.92 -4.17
N LEU A 46 -4.43 -7.64 -4.32
CA LEU A 46 -5.39 -6.96 -3.44
C LEU A 46 -6.79 -7.60 -3.49
N LEU A 47 -7.28 -7.93 -4.70
CA LEU A 47 -8.55 -8.63 -4.86
C LEU A 47 -8.51 -10.04 -4.27
N THR A 48 -7.38 -10.72 -4.41
CA THR A 48 -7.18 -12.06 -3.81
C THR A 48 -7.16 -11.98 -2.29
N LEU A 49 -6.40 -11.03 -1.73
CA LEU A 49 -6.35 -10.79 -0.28
C LEU A 49 -7.74 -10.44 0.28
N SER A 50 -8.51 -9.62 -0.43
CA SER A 50 -9.89 -9.30 -0.05
C SER A 50 -10.75 -10.57 0.09
N LYS A 51 -10.63 -11.53 -0.83
CA LYS A 51 -11.34 -12.81 -0.75
C LYS A 51 -10.86 -13.68 0.41
N VAL A 52 -9.55 -13.76 0.64
CA VAL A 52 -8.95 -14.51 1.76
C VAL A 52 -9.45 -13.94 3.09
N ILE A 53 -9.41 -12.62 3.26
CA ILE A 53 -9.91 -11.95 4.48
C ILE A 53 -11.41 -12.19 4.67
N ALA A 54 -12.21 -12.02 3.62
CA ALA A 54 -13.66 -12.22 3.70
C ALA A 54 -14.05 -13.65 4.06
N ALA A 55 -13.24 -14.64 3.70
CA ALA A 55 -13.45 -16.04 4.03
C ALA A 55 -13.01 -16.41 5.47
N ASP A 56 -12.25 -15.56 6.15
CA ASP A 56 -11.79 -15.78 7.52
C ASP A 56 -12.67 -15.03 8.52
N PRO A 57 -13.56 -15.74 9.28
CA PRO A 57 -14.51 -15.09 10.19
C PRO A 57 -13.85 -14.44 11.43
N GLU A 58 -12.60 -14.75 11.73
CA GLU A 58 -11.86 -14.10 12.81
C GLU A 58 -11.33 -12.74 12.35
N VAL A 59 -10.80 -12.68 11.12
CA VAL A 59 -10.17 -11.49 10.57
C VAL A 59 -11.19 -10.52 9.97
N SER A 60 -12.20 -11.02 9.25
CA SER A 60 -13.17 -10.17 8.51
C SER A 60 -13.98 -9.21 9.38
N LYS A 61 -14.04 -9.45 10.70
CA LYS A 61 -14.67 -8.53 11.68
C LYS A 61 -13.83 -7.28 11.91
N TRP A 62 -12.52 -7.37 11.72
CA TRP A 62 -11.56 -6.34 12.09
C TRP A 62 -10.84 -5.72 10.90
N LEU A 63 -10.78 -6.44 9.79
CA LEU A 63 -10.09 -6.00 8.58
C LEU A 63 -10.95 -6.29 7.36
N GLN A 64 -11.13 -5.28 6.52
CA GLN A 64 -11.77 -5.41 5.22
C GLN A 64 -10.93 -4.70 4.16
N VAL A 65 -10.80 -5.33 3.00
CA VAL A 65 -10.11 -4.77 1.83
C VAL A 65 -11.13 -4.65 0.71
N VAL A 66 -11.35 -3.43 0.25
CA VAL A 66 -12.33 -3.11 -0.80
C VAL A 66 -11.60 -2.50 -1.99
N PHE A 67 -11.78 -3.09 -3.16
CA PHE A 67 -11.31 -2.51 -4.41
C PHE A 67 -12.49 -1.93 -5.19
N VAL A 68 -12.47 -0.61 -5.42
CA VAL A 68 -13.55 0.10 -6.11
C VAL A 68 -13.40 -0.08 -7.61
N GLU A 69 -14.32 -0.82 -8.21
CA GLU A 69 -14.35 -1.02 -9.65
C GLU A 69 -14.65 0.30 -10.37
N ASN A 70 -13.94 0.52 -11.47
CA ASN A 70 -14.12 1.70 -12.32
C ASN A 70 -14.13 3.03 -11.56
N TYR A 71 -13.20 3.19 -10.62
CA TYR A 71 -13.02 4.45 -9.87
C TYR A 71 -13.01 5.67 -10.82
N ASN A 72 -13.86 6.65 -10.52
CA ASN A 72 -14.07 7.85 -11.32
C ASN A 72 -14.48 9.05 -10.44
N VAL A 73 -14.69 10.21 -11.02
CA VAL A 73 -15.05 11.44 -10.29
C VAL A 73 -16.31 11.26 -9.43
N THR A 74 -17.33 10.59 -9.95
CA THR A 74 -18.58 10.37 -9.19
C THR A 74 -18.38 9.49 -7.98
N ALA A 75 -17.53 8.46 -8.07
CA ALA A 75 -17.14 7.65 -6.92
C ALA A 75 -16.30 8.46 -5.93
N ALA A 76 -15.36 9.27 -6.43
CA ALA A 76 -14.50 10.12 -5.61
C ALA A 76 -15.29 11.14 -4.77
N GLU A 77 -16.36 11.75 -5.33
CA GLU A 77 -17.22 12.68 -4.60
C GLU A 77 -17.87 12.08 -3.34
N LYS A 78 -18.03 10.76 -3.32
CA LYS A 78 -18.59 10.03 -2.16
C LYS A 78 -17.51 9.49 -1.25
N LEU A 79 -16.43 8.95 -1.82
CA LEU A 79 -15.38 8.26 -1.07
C LEU A 79 -14.47 9.23 -0.32
N ILE A 80 -14.12 10.36 -0.94
CA ILE A 80 -13.22 11.34 -0.33
C ILE A 80 -13.78 11.89 0.98
N PRO A 81 -15.04 12.38 1.05
CA PRO A 81 -15.61 12.87 2.31
C PRO A 81 -15.84 11.78 3.37
N ALA A 82 -15.87 10.50 2.98
CA ALA A 82 -16.08 9.38 3.88
C ALA A 82 -14.78 8.79 4.46
N CYS A 83 -13.62 9.33 4.07
CA CYS A 83 -12.32 8.81 4.45
C CYS A 83 -11.82 9.44 5.74
N ASP A 84 -11.37 8.62 6.69
CA ASP A 84 -10.72 9.07 7.93
C ASP A 84 -9.22 9.29 7.75
N LEU A 85 -8.56 8.40 7.00
CA LEU A 85 -7.12 8.42 6.74
C LEU A 85 -6.86 8.34 5.23
N SER A 86 -6.11 9.30 4.73
CA SER A 86 -5.67 9.37 3.34
C SER A 86 -4.21 8.95 3.22
N GLU A 87 -3.92 7.95 2.43
CA GLU A 87 -2.56 7.48 2.16
C GLU A 87 -2.03 8.07 0.86
N GLN A 88 -0.98 8.88 0.98
CA GLN A 88 -0.32 9.61 -0.11
C GLN A 88 1.16 9.23 -0.13
N ILE A 89 1.42 7.97 -0.48
CA ILE A 89 2.67 7.24 -0.21
C ILE A 89 3.47 6.91 -1.47
N SER A 90 3.45 7.77 -2.48
CA SER A 90 4.36 7.65 -3.62
C SER A 90 5.82 7.64 -3.15
N LEU A 91 6.67 6.87 -3.82
CA LEU A 91 8.10 6.95 -3.56
C LEU A 91 8.57 8.37 -3.90
N ALA A 92 9.29 9.01 -2.98
CA ALA A 92 9.78 10.37 -3.16
C ALA A 92 10.52 10.52 -4.50
N SER A 93 10.28 11.61 -5.21
CA SER A 93 10.69 11.89 -6.60
C SER A 93 9.84 11.28 -7.71
N LYS A 94 8.76 10.54 -7.43
CA LYS A 94 7.95 9.88 -8.46
C LYS A 94 6.62 10.58 -8.75
N GLU A 95 6.07 11.32 -7.80
CA GLU A 95 4.83 12.07 -7.97
C GLU A 95 5.13 13.55 -8.21
N ALA A 96 4.65 14.11 -9.32
CA ALA A 96 4.89 15.52 -9.65
C ALA A 96 4.14 16.47 -8.69
N SER A 97 2.90 16.17 -8.35
CA SER A 97 2.09 16.95 -7.43
C SER A 97 1.05 16.07 -6.72
N GLY A 98 0.17 15.42 -7.48
CA GLY A 98 -1.06 14.84 -6.96
C GLY A 98 -2.14 15.90 -6.73
N THR A 99 -3.38 15.44 -6.65
CA THR A 99 -4.54 16.27 -6.32
C THR A 99 -5.42 15.65 -5.24
N GLY A 100 -5.34 14.34 -5.09
CA GLY A 100 -6.07 13.59 -4.07
C GLY A 100 -5.71 14.05 -2.65
N ASN A 101 -4.42 14.23 -2.37
CA ASN A 101 -3.90 14.70 -1.09
C ASN A 101 -4.61 15.99 -0.60
N MET A 102 -4.75 16.99 -1.46
CA MET A 102 -5.45 18.23 -1.13
C MET A 102 -6.95 17.99 -0.88
N LYS A 103 -7.60 17.19 -1.72
CA LYS A 103 -9.03 16.90 -1.62
C LYS A 103 -9.39 16.15 -0.35
N PHE A 104 -8.61 15.13 0.00
CA PHE A 104 -8.82 14.36 1.23
C PHE A 104 -8.64 15.25 2.47
N MET A 105 -7.57 16.02 2.54
CA MET A 105 -7.30 16.91 3.68
C MET A 105 -8.37 18.00 3.82
N LEU A 106 -8.82 18.62 2.72
CA LEU A 106 -9.92 19.59 2.72
C LEU A 106 -11.25 18.99 3.19
N ASN A 107 -11.42 17.67 3.10
CA ASN A 107 -12.59 16.94 3.60
C ASN A 107 -12.37 16.33 5.00
N GLY A 108 -11.27 16.66 5.67
CA GLY A 108 -11.04 16.30 7.07
C GLY A 108 -10.30 14.97 7.29
N ALA A 109 -9.86 14.30 6.22
CA ALA A 109 -9.05 13.09 6.37
C ALA A 109 -7.63 13.44 6.86
N LEU A 110 -7.12 12.67 7.82
CA LEU A 110 -5.72 12.72 8.20
C LEU A 110 -4.85 12.19 7.06
N THR A 111 -3.70 12.81 6.83
CA THR A 111 -2.78 12.36 5.78
C THR A 111 -1.61 11.59 6.37
N LEU A 112 -1.41 10.35 5.87
CA LEU A 112 -0.18 9.59 5.99
C LEU A 112 0.52 9.64 4.64
N GLY A 113 1.72 10.20 4.58
CA GLY A 113 2.38 10.43 3.30
C GLY A 113 3.89 10.42 3.35
N THR A 114 4.46 10.47 2.16
CA THR A 114 5.89 10.70 1.92
C THR A 114 6.14 12.15 1.53
N MET A 115 7.38 12.62 1.65
CA MET A 115 7.79 13.97 1.19
C MET A 115 7.95 13.98 -0.32
N ASP A 116 6.80 13.88 -1.03
CA ASP A 116 6.71 13.83 -2.48
C ASP A 116 5.50 14.62 -2.98
N GLY A 117 5.58 15.13 -4.20
CA GLY A 117 4.51 15.91 -4.81
C GLY A 117 4.03 17.07 -3.94
N ALA A 118 2.73 17.32 -3.93
CA ALA A 118 2.15 18.41 -3.13
C ALA A 118 2.19 18.17 -1.62
N ASN A 119 2.54 16.96 -1.14
CA ASN A 119 2.71 16.73 0.30
C ASN A 119 3.80 17.63 0.89
N VAL A 120 4.80 18.02 0.10
CA VAL A 120 5.88 18.92 0.53
C VAL A 120 5.30 20.27 0.95
N GLU A 121 4.51 20.91 0.09
CA GLU A 121 3.88 22.20 0.38
C GLU A 121 2.79 22.06 1.45
N ILE A 122 2.03 20.97 1.42
CA ILE A 122 0.98 20.71 2.42
C ILE A 122 1.61 20.64 3.81
N SER A 123 2.69 19.87 3.99
CA SER A 123 3.35 19.73 5.30
C SER A 123 3.87 21.06 5.84
N GLN A 124 4.39 21.92 4.97
CA GLN A 124 4.84 23.26 5.32
C GLN A 124 3.69 24.18 5.74
N GLN A 125 2.52 24.02 5.14
CA GLN A 125 1.35 24.88 5.41
C GLN A 125 0.58 24.46 6.65
N VAL A 126 0.45 23.15 6.89
CA VAL A 126 -0.35 22.65 8.01
C VAL A 126 0.47 22.45 9.30
N GLY A 127 1.78 22.35 9.19
CA GLY A 127 2.69 22.02 10.30
C GLY A 127 2.85 20.50 10.49
N GLU A 128 4.01 20.09 10.99
CA GLU A 128 4.37 18.68 11.16
C GLU A 128 3.44 17.92 12.13
N GLU A 129 2.82 18.63 13.06
CA GLU A 129 1.86 18.08 14.03
C GLU A 129 0.50 17.68 13.41
N ASN A 130 0.22 18.10 12.17
CA ASN A 130 -1.06 17.88 11.49
C ASN A 130 -0.96 16.94 10.28
N ILE A 131 0.19 16.31 10.08
CA ILE A 131 0.42 15.35 8.99
C ILE A 131 1.43 14.29 9.45
N TYR A 132 1.21 13.04 9.04
CA TYR A 132 2.13 11.95 9.31
C TYR A 132 3.04 11.73 8.10
N ILE A 133 4.33 12.06 8.25
CA ILE A 133 5.32 11.90 7.18
C ILE A 133 6.28 10.77 7.54
N PHE A 134 6.59 9.92 6.56
CA PHE A 134 7.57 8.85 6.67
C PHE A 134 8.34 8.65 5.36
N GLY A 135 9.32 7.76 5.40
CA GLY A 135 10.12 7.37 4.23
C GLY A 135 11.28 8.31 3.96
N GLN A 136 11.96 8.08 2.85
CA GLN A 136 13.15 8.81 2.44
C GLN A 136 12.79 10.10 1.71
N THR A 137 13.72 11.07 1.73
CA THR A 137 13.62 12.27 0.91
C THR A 137 13.91 11.96 -0.57
N SER A 138 13.51 12.86 -1.46
CA SER A 138 13.80 12.74 -2.90
C SER A 138 15.29 12.59 -3.19
N ASP A 139 16.15 13.35 -2.49
CA ASP A 139 17.59 13.28 -2.68
C ASP A 139 18.17 11.91 -2.25
N GLN A 140 17.67 11.35 -1.15
CA GLN A 140 18.06 10.02 -0.68
C GLN A 140 17.65 8.93 -1.69
N VAL A 141 16.43 8.99 -2.21
CA VAL A 141 15.93 8.05 -3.21
C VAL A 141 16.73 8.14 -4.51
N ILE A 142 16.98 9.36 -5.00
CA ILE A 142 17.76 9.59 -6.23
C ILE A 142 19.20 9.07 -6.04
N HIS A 143 19.80 9.36 -4.88
CA HIS A 143 21.14 8.87 -4.56
C HIS A 143 21.20 7.34 -4.55
N ARG A 144 20.24 6.69 -3.90
CA ARG A 144 20.15 5.22 -3.83
C ARG A 144 20.03 4.59 -5.23
N TYR A 145 19.23 5.17 -6.13
CA TYR A 145 19.19 4.73 -7.53
C TYR A 145 20.53 4.92 -8.27
N ALA A 146 21.22 6.03 -8.02
CA ALA A 146 22.49 6.33 -8.69
C ALA A 146 23.63 5.40 -8.22
N VAL A 147 23.66 5.07 -6.94
CA VAL A 147 24.66 4.17 -6.35
C VAL A 147 24.32 2.70 -6.62
N GLY A 148 23.05 2.35 -6.67
CA GLY A 148 22.57 0.98 -6.90
C GLY A 148 22.84 0.05 -5.72
N ASP A 149 22.79 0.56 -4.49
CA ASP A 149 23.08 -0.17 -3.26
C ASP A 149 21.83 -0.77 -2.60
N TYR A 150 20.68 -0.63 -3.22
CA TYR A 150 19.43 -1.20 -2.72
C TYR A 150 19.30 -2.67 -3.12
N ASP A 151 19.23 -3.54 -2.11
CA ASP A 151 19.01 -4.97 -2.29
C ASP A 151 17.81 -5.42 -1.44
N PRO A 152 16.63 -5.61 -2.05
CA PRO A 152 15.42 -6.00 -1.32
C PRO A 152 15.55 -7.37 -0.64
N ALA A 153 16.37 -8.29 -1.16
CA ALA A 153 16.55 -9.61 -0.56
C ALA A 153 17.11 -9.53 0.87
N GLN A 154 17.99 -8.56 1.14
CA GLN A 154 18.56 -8.37 2.48
C GLN A 154 17.48 -8.01 3.51
N TRP A 155 16.48 -7.23 3.13
CA TRP A 155 15.36 -6.88 4.00
C TRP A 155 14.46 -8.08 4.28
N VAL A 156 14.22 -8.90 3.26
CA VAL A 156 13.44 -10.15 3.39
C VAL A 156 14.16 -11.15 4.31
N GLU A 157 15.49 -11.24 4.20
CA GLU A 157 16.29 -12.10 5.07
C GLU A 157 16.41 -11.56 6.49
N GLY A 158 16.53 -10.25 6.63
CA GLY A 158 16.78 -9.57 7.91
C GLY A 158 15.54 -9.40 8.79
N ASP A 159 14.34 -9.32 8.23
CA ASP A 159 13.10 -9.05 8.98
C ASP A 159 12.08 -10.17 8.81
N ALA A 160 11.68 -10.79 9.92
CA ALA A 160 10.73 -11.89 9.93
C ALA A 160 9.31 -11.47 9.51
N ASN A 161 8.89 -10.22 9.79
CA ASN A 161 7.56 -9.72 9.42
C ASN A 161 7.50 -9.43 7.92
N ILE A 162 8.54 -8.83 7.36
CA ILE A 162 8.67 -8.60 5.91
C ILE A 162 8.66 -9.94 5.19
N ARG A 163 9.49 -10.88 5.62
CA ARG A 163 9.55 -12.23 5.05
C ARG A 163 8.19 -12.91 5.08
N ARG A 164 7.51 -12.88 6.23
CA ARG A 164 6.19 -13.48 6.41
C ARG A 164 5.16 -12.87 5.46
N ALA A 165 5.13 -11.53 5.35
CA ALA A 165 4.19 -10.82 4.49
C ALA A 165 4.43 -11.14 3.00
N ILE A 166 5.68 -11.15 2.55
CA ILE A 166 6.01 -11.46 1.15
C ILE A 166 5.74 -12.94 0.84
N SER A 167 6.12 -13.86 1.73
CA SER A 167 5.87 -15.30 1.54
C SER A 167 4.38 -15.63 1.49
N PHE A 168 3.52 -14.83 2.13
CA PHE A 168 2.07 -15.02 2.09
C PHE A 168 1.50 -14.88 0.67
N LEU A 169 2.10 -14.06 -0.18
CA LEU A 169 1.66 -13.88 -1.56
C LEU A 169 1.61 -15.20 -2.37
N THR A 170 2.54 -16.10 -2.06
CA THR A 170 2.62 -17.44 -2.67
C THR A 170 2.23 -18.54 -1.68
N GLY A 171 1.60 -18.18 -0.57
CA GLY A 171 1.07 -19.10 0.43
C GLY A 171 -0.21 -19.79 -0.03
N PRO A 172 -0.59 -20.90 0.65
CA PRO A 172 -1.72 -21.73 0.24
C PRO A 172 -3.04 -20.96 0.17
N GLU A 173 -3.29 -20.02 1.07
CA GLU A 173 -4.52 -19.23 1.10
C GLU A 173 -4.64 -18.33 -0.14
N MET A 174 -3.57 -17.64 -0.50
CA MET A 174 -3.53 -16.76 -1.67
C MET A 174 -3.61 -17.58 -2.96
N LEU A 175 -2.86 -18.68 -3.07
CA LEU A 175 -2.87 -19.54 -4.25
C LEU A 175 -4.20 -20.26 -4.47
N ALA A 176 -4.95 -20.55 -3.41
CA ALA A 176 -6.30 -21.12 -3.51
C ALA A 176 -7.34 -20.10 -3.99
N ALA A 177 -7.13 -18.82 -3.73
CA ALA A 177 -8.08 -17.73 -4.03
C ALA A 177 -7.75 -16.93 -5.29
N GLY A 178 -6.51 -17.01 -5.78
CA GLY A 178 -5.99 -16.21 -6.89
C GLY A 178 -5.20 -17.00 -7.93
N HIS A 179 -4.77 -16.32 -8.98
CA HIS A 179 -3.95 -16.91 -10.03
C HIS A 179 -2.49 -16.96 -9.65
N ALA A 180 -1.91 -18.15 -9.58
CA ALA A 180 -0.53 -18.38 -9.14
C ALA A 180 0.51 -17.57 -9.92
N GLU A 181 0.35 -17.48 -11.25
CA GLU A 181 1.29 -16.73 -12.11
C GLU A 181 1.40 -15.25 -11.72
N ASN A 182 0.26 -14.58 -11.47
CA ASN A 182 0.23 -13.18 -11.06
C ASN A 182 0.87 -12.96 -9.68
N LEU A 183 0.55 -13.84 -8.74
CA LEU A 183 1.06 -13.77 -7.37
C LEU A 183 2.56 -14.06 -7.30
N THR A 184 3.04 -15.06 -8.03
CA THR A 184 4.47 -15.40 -8.11
C THR A 184 5.25 -14.26 -8.78
N ARG A 185 4.74 -13.68 -9.86
CA ARG A 185 5.42 -12.55 -10.52
C ARG A 185 5.56 -11.33 -9.62
N LEU A 186 4.52 -11.01 -8.83
CA LEU A 186 4.59 -9.93 -7.83
C LEU A 186 5.57 -10.27 -6.70
N HIS A 187 5.53 -11.49 -6.18
CA HIS A 187 6.46 -11.98 -5.18
C HIS A 187 7.92 -11.83 -5.65
N ASP A 188 8.23 -12.30 -6.85
CA ASP A 188 9.58 -12.24 -7.42
C ASP A 188 10.03 -10.81 -7.69
N GLU A 189 9.10 -9.93 -8.09
CA GLU A 189 9.38 -8.49 -8.25
C GLU A 189 9.81 -7.86 -6.93
N LEU A 190 9.11 -8.15 -5.84
CA LEU A 190 9.41 -7.62 -4.50
C LEU A 190 10.74 -8.12 -3.93
N ILE A 191 11.15 -9.36 -4.24
CA ILE A 191 12.39 -9.94 -3.71
C ILE A 191 13.61 -9.54 -4.54
N HIS A 192 13.46 -9.45 -5.87
CA HIS A 192 14.63 -9.33 -6.76
C HIS A 192 14.82 -7.95 -7.34
N LYS A 193 13.80 -7.10 -7.33
CA LYS A 193 13.86 -5.77 -7.95
C LYS A 193 13.38 -4.67 -7.03
N ASP A 194 12.17 -4.82 -6.53
CA ASP A 194 11.45 -3.82 -5.74
C ASP A 194 11.74 -2.39 -6.22
N TRP A 195 11.43 -2.16 -7.50
CA TRP A 195 11.76 -0.92 -8.21
C TRP A 195 11.33 0.34 -7.46
N PHE A 196 10.24 0.27 -6.71
CA PHE A 196 9.74 1.39 -5.93
C PHE A 196 10.27 1.41 -4.49
N GLN A 197 11.31 0.61 -4.18
CA GLN A 197 11.93 0.59 -2.84
C GLN A 197 10.86 0.53 -1.74
N THR A 198 9.94 -0.43 -1.90
CA THR A 198 8.81 -0.65 -0.97
C THR A 198 9.29 -1.10 0.41
N LEU A 199 10.40 -1.84 0.43
CA LEU A 199 11.04 -2.32 1.65
C LEU A 199 11.98 -1.24 2.20
N PRO A 200 12.24 -1.22 3.53
CA PRO A 200 12.96 -0.13 4.22
C PRO A 200 14.32 0.24 3.68
#